data_c5ddebed947b80310b56bf3374ff98d0
#
_entry.id   c5ddebed947b80310b56bf3374ff98d0
#
_cell.length_a   1.000
_cell.length_b   1.000
_cell.length_c   1.000
_cell.angle_alpha   90.00
_cell.angle_beta   90.00
_cell.angle_gamma   90.00
#
_symmetry.space_group_name_H-M   'P 1'
#
loop_
_entity.id
_entity.type
_entity.pdbx_description
1 polymer ?
#
loop_
_entity_poly.entity_id
_entity_poly.type
_entity_poly.pdbx_seq_one_letter_code
_entity_poly.pdbx_strand_id
1 'polypeptide(L)'
;MIQELALAPGERARFISDIHFGHAKALVREPEELSFLLEGCTHLVVCGDLSETRESPYRAEGLEKRARFLQMCRAAGVRPILLAGNHDPDEEAGLLKLQGGRVCALHGHALFKEVAPWGWEYLKNKQASRDLVAAFPEADTDLRQRLELARAMSVLVPPIYTRSTAYGNKLVRFLVHSAWPPERPVQILLAWLTMMRRMRRFTDRFFPEAEVVIFGHLHRRAVAGKRGRRLYVNLGACFHHAECYAADVTAEGAVSIRSYTPEGYNGPAEILR
;
A
#
# COMPACT_ATOMS: atom_id res chain seq x y z
N MET A 1 2.24 10.12 -10.83
CA MET A 1 1.23 11.09 -11.30
C MET A 1 -0.06 10.93 -10.51
N ILE A 2 -1.07 11.82 -10.71
CA ILE A 2 -2.41 11.70 -10.12
C ILE A 2 -3.31 11.16 -11.22
N GLN A 3 -4.03 10.08 -10.92
CA GLN A 3 -5.03 9.51 -11.81
C GLN A 3 -6.42 9.89 -11.34
N GLU A 4 -7.35 10.14 -12.27
CA GLU A 4 -8.75 10.42 -11.97
C GLU A 4 -9.64 9.33 -12.54
N LEU A 5 -10.70 8.96 -11.81
CA LEU A 5 -11.70 7.97 -12.20
C LEU A 5 -13.07 8.44 -11.76
N ALA A 6 -14.04 8.39 -12.66
CA ALA A 6 -15.45 8.51 -12.34
C ALA A 6 -16.13 7.18 -12.62
N LEU A 7 -16.85 6.64 -11.66
CA LEU A 7 -17.67 5.44 -11.84
C LEU A 7 -19.01 5.81 -12.45
N ALA A 8 -19.42 5.09 -13.47
CA ALA A 8 -20.77 5.18 -14.02
C ALA A 8 -21.78 4.49 -13.07
N PRO A 9 -23.10 4.81 -13.18
CA PRO A 9 -24.12 4.12 -12.41
C PRO A 9 -24.02 2.59 -12.55
N GLY A 10 -24.04 1.88 -11.43
CA GLY A 10 -23.87 0.43 -11.37
C GLY A 10 -22.42 -0.06 -11.35
N GLU A 11 -21.43 0.80 -11.58
CA GLU A 11 -20.03 0.42 -11.44
C GLU A 11 -19.57 0.43 -9.97
N ARG A 12 -18.59 -0.42 -9.71
CA ARG A 12 -17.97 -0.58 -8.38
C ARG A 12 -16.47 -0.69 -8.52
N ALA A 13 -15.74 0.10 -7.73
CA ALA A 13 -14.31 -0.02 -7.56
C ALA A 13 -14.00 -0.79 -6.28
N ARG A 14 -13.20 -1.84 -6.38
CA ARG A 14 -12.65 -2.60 -5.25
C ARG A 14 -11.20 -2.21 -5.05
N PHE A 15 -10.83 -1.96 -3.80
CA PHE A 15 -9.49 -1.57 -3.38
C PHE A 15 -8.84 -2.66 -2.55
N ILE A 16 -7.61 -3.03 -2.90
CA ILE A 16 -6.73 -3.94 -2.16
C ILE A 16 -5.33 -3.32 -2.07
N SER A 17 -4.44 -3.84 -1.23
CA SER A 17 -3.07 -3.33 -1.07
C SER A 17 -2.13 -4.41 -0.58
N ASP A 18 -0.82 -4.21 -0.79
CA ASP A 18 0.27 -4.95 -0.14
C ASP A 18 0.16 -6.48 -0.30
N ILE A 19 0.01 -6.94 -1.54
CA ILE A 19 -0.06 -8.38 -1.88
C ILE A 19 1.33 -9.01 -1.89
N HIS A 20 2.35 -8.28 -2.39
CA HIS A 20 3.76 -8.69 -2.45
C HIS A 20 4.00 -10.00 -3.20
N PHE A 21 3.42 -10.16 -4.38
CA PHE A 21 3.64 -11.35 -5.20
C PHE A 21 5.13 -11.71 -5.35
N GLY A 22 5.43 -12.99 -5.20
CA GLY A 22 6.77 -13.56 -5.29
C GLY A 22 7.56 -13.46 -3.98
N HIS A 23 7.20 -12.59 -3.03
CA HIS A 23 7.95 -12.45 -1.79
C HIS A 23 7.75 -13.67 -0.87
N ALA A 24 8.83 -14.18 -0.27
CA ALA A 24 8.80 -15.40 0.58
C ALA A 24 7.84 -15.33 1.78
N LYS A 25 7.46 -14.13 2.22
CA LYS A 25 6.56 -13.89 3.34
C LYS A 25 5.14 -13.49 2.91
N ALA A 26 4.88 -13.39 1.60
CA ALA A 26 3.54 -13.14 1.09
C ALA A 26 2.61 -14.32 1.46
N LEU A 27 1.38 -14.05 1.84
CA LEU A 27 0.37 -15.08 2.10
C LEU A 27 -0.16 -15.66 0.80
N VAL A 28 -0.36 -14.80 -0.20
CA VAL A 28 -0.81 -15.19 -1.54
C VAL A 28 0.33 -15.85 -2.28
N ARG A 29 0.18 -17.13 -2.62
CA ARG A 29 1.19 -17.89 -3.35
C ARG A 29 0.97 -17.82 -4.85
N GLU A 30 -0.27 -17.95 -5.27
CA GLU A 30 -0.65 -17.91 -6.68
C GLU A 30 -1.73 -16.86 -6.93
N PRO A 31 -1.70 -16.15 -8.05
CA PRO A 31 -2.69 -15.12 -8.38
C PRO A 31 -4.13 -15.62 -8.35
N GLU A 32 -4.35 -16.88 -8.70
CA GLU A 32 -5.65 -17.53 -8.75
C GLU A 32 -6.36 -17.59 -7.39
N GLU A 33 -5.59 -17.57 -6.29
CA GLU A 33 -6.13 -17.51 -4.93
C GLU A 33 -6.91 -16.20 -4.66
N LEU A 34 -6.72 -15.17 -5.50
CA LEU A 34 -7.44 -13.91 -5.41
C LEU A 34 -8.59 -13.78 -6.43
N SER A 35 -8.97 -14.85 -7.13
CA SER A 35 -10.03 -14.81 -8.16
C SER A 35 -11.36 -14.29 -7.63
N PHE A 36 -11.73 -14.64 -6.39
CA PHE A 36 -12.94 -14.18 -5.72
C PHE A 36 -13.02 -12.64 -5.55
N LEU A 37 -11.87 -11.95 -5.54
CA LEU A 37 -11.82 -10.49 -5.49
C LEU A 37 -12.27 -9.83 -6.80
N LEU A 38 -12.37 -10.57 -7.88
CA LEU A 38 -12.82 -10.05 -9.17
C LEU A 38 -14.35 -10.08 -9.32
N GLU A 39 -15.04 -10.80 -8.43
CA GLU A 39 -16.49 -10.95 -8.49
C GLU A 39 -17.21 -9.67 -8.04
N GLY A 40 -18.17 -9.19 -8.84
CA GLY A 40 -19.05 -8.07 -8.49
C GLY A 40 -18.36 -6.71 -8.41
N CYS A 41 -17.20 -6.53 -9.01
CA CYS A 41 -16.58 -5.22 -9.24
C CYS A 41 -16.27 -5.01 -10.73
N THR A 42 -16.22 -3.76 -11.16
CA THR A 42 -15.84 -3.34 -12.52
C THR A 42 -14.40 -2.84 -12.58
N HIS A 43 -13.90 -2.35 -11.46
CA HIS A 43 -12.55 -1.84 -11.31
C HIS A 43 -11.89 -2.46 -10.09
N LEU A 44 -10.66 -2.94 -10.24
CA LEU A 44 -9.81 -3.38 -9.13
C LEU A 44 -8.65 -2.42 -8.99
N VAL A 45 -8.61 -1.69 -7.88
CA VAL A 45 -7.55 -0.75 -7.56
C VAL A 45 -6.58 -1.39 -6.58
N VAL A 46 -5.33 -1.54 -6.97
CA VAL A 46 -4.27 -1.99 -6.08
C VAL A 46 -3.54 -0.75 -5.54
N CYS A 47 -3.67 -0.51 -4.25
CA CYS A 47 -3.06 0.64 -3.58
C CYS A 47 -1.57 0.39 -3.26
N GLY A 48 -0.78 0.02 -4.29
CA GLY A 48 0.66 -0.23 -4.21
C GLY A 48 1.05 -1.59 -3.64
N ASP A 49 2.32 -1.91 -3.81
CA ASP A 49 2.99 -3.11 -3.33
C ASP A 49 2.29 -4.41 -3.80
N LEU A 50 1.84 -4.44 -5.09
CA LEU A 50 1.34 -5.67 -5.71
C LEU A 50 2.45 -6.70 -5.85
N SER A 51 3.65 -6.25 -6.25
CA SER A 51 4.82 -7.12 -6.45
C SER A 51 6.12 -6.34 -6.25
N GLU A 52 7.24 -7.05 -6.14
CA GLU A 52 8.56 -6.44 -6.12
C GLU A 52 9.03 -6.16 -7.56
N THR A 53 9.11 -4.89 -7.96
CA THR A 53 9.65 -4.50 -9.28
C THR A 53 11.11 -4.06 -9.22
N ARG A 54 11.62 -3.74 -8.02
CA ARG A 54 13.02 -3.35 -7.80
C ARG A 54 13.94 -4.57 -7.86
N GLU A 55 15.23 -4.32 -8.03
CA GLU A 55 16.24 -5.39 -8.04
C GLU A 55 16.19 -6.21 -6.76
N SER A 56 15.82 -7.48 -6.88
CA SER A 56 15.64 -8.39 -5.76
C SER A 56 15.58 -9.85 -6.20
N PRO A 57 15.83 -10.81 -5.29
CA PRO A 57 15.59 -12.24 -5.58
C PRO A 57 14.14 -12.59 -5.92
N TYR A 58 13.21 -11.70 -5.60
CA TYR A 58 11.75 -11.91 -5.77
C TYR A 58 11.20 -11.27 -7.04
N ARG A 59 11.99 -10.44 -7.72
CA ARG A 59 11.55 -9.63 -8.86
C ARG A 59 10.98 -10.47 -10.00
N ALA A 60 11.72 -11.49 -10.44
CA ALA A 60 11.30 -12.30 -11.60
C ALA A 60 9.96 -12.99 -11.35
N GLU A 61 9.83 -13.69 -10.21
CA GLU A 61 8.60 -14.36 -9.80
C GLU A 61 7.46 -13.37 -9.56
N GLY A 62 7.76 -12.24 -8.91
CA GLY A 62 6.79 -11.19 -8.65
C GLY A 62 6.21 -10.59 -9.93
N LEU A 63 7.05 -10.30 -10.93
CA LEU A 63 6.61 -9.77 -12.23
C LEU A 63 5.79 -10.79 -13.03
N GLU A 64 6.15 -12.07 -13.00
CA GLU A 64 5.38 -13.15 -13.64
C GLU A 64 3.97 -13.24 -13.04
N LYS A 65 3.88 -13.36 -11.70
CA LYS A 65 2.59 -13.45 -11.00
C LYS A 65 1.75 -12.20 -11.18
N ARG A 66 2.37 -11.02 -11.16
CA ARG A 66 1.70 -9.75 -11.48
C ARG A 66 1.09 -9.78 -12.88
N ALA A 67 1.83 -10.21 -13.89
CA ALA A 67 1.34 -10.28 -15.26
C ALA A 67 0.14 -11.24 -15.38
N ARG A 68 0.20 -12.42 -14.76
CA ARG A 68 -0.91 -13.38 -14.69
C ARG A 68 -2.13 -12.79 -13.99
N PHE A 69 -1.95 -12.13 -12.86
CA PHE A 69 -3.04 -11.48 -12.14
C PHE A 69 -3.75 -10.41 -12.97
N LEU A 70 -2.99 -9.56 -13.66
CA LEU A 70 -3.55 -8.55 -14.56
C LEU A 70 -4.29 -9.17 -15.76
N GLN A 71 -3.83 -10.31 -16.26
CA GLN A 71 -4.53 -11.07 -17.28
C GLN A 71 -5.86 -11.63 -16.76
N MET A 72 -5.87 -12.18 -15.53
CA MET A 72 -7.09 -12.66 -14.87
C MET A 72 -8.12 -11.55 -14.70
N CYS A 73 -7.69 -10.35 -14.26
CA CYS A 73 -8.58 -9.20 -14.15
C CYS A 73 -9.25 -8.89 -15.49
N ARG A 74 -8.46 -8.80 -16.57
CA ARG A 74 -8.98 -8.52 -17.92
C ARG A 74 -9.92 -9.62 -18.43
N ALA A 75 -9.57 -10.88 -18.19
CA ALA A 75 -10.42 -12.01 -18.57
C ALA A 75 -11.77 -12.02 -17.83
N ALA A 76 -11.80 -11.54 -16.59
CA ALA A 76 -13.01 -11.36 -15.81
C ALA A 76 -13.79 -10.08 -16.16
N GLY A 77 -13.35 -9.28 -17.13
CA GLY A 77 -13.97 -8.00 -17.48
C GLY A 77 -13.71 -6.89 -16.45
N VAL A 78 -12.77 -7.08 -15.52
CA VAL A 78 -12.42 -6.13 -14.48
C VAL A 78 -11.24 -5.28 -14.95
N ARG A 79 -11.35 -3.96 -14.85
CA ARG A 79 -10.28 -3.02 -15.18
C ARG A 79 -9.31 -2.88 -14.00
N PRO A 80 -8.05 -3.36 -14.11
CA PRO A 80 -7.06 -3.15 -13.06
C PRO A 80 -6.50 -1.73 -13.11
N ILE A 81 -6.30 -1.11 -11.93
CA ILE A 81 -5.64 0.17 -11.72
C ILE A 81 -4.57 -0.05 -10.67
N LEU A 82 -3.33 0.22 -11.00
CA LEU A 82 -2.19 0.04 -10.11
C LEU A 82 -1.67 1.40 -9.64
N LEU A 83 -1.52 1.56 -8.34
CA LEU A 83 -0.88 2.72 -7.74
C LEU A 83 0.53 2.37 -7.29
N ALA A 84 1.44 3.32 -7.39
CA ALA A 84 2.81 3.14 -6.97
C ALA A 84 2.90 2.91 -5.46
N GLY A 85 3.57 1.84 -5.08
CA GLY A 85 4.04 1.58 -3.74
C GLY A 85 5.54 1.78 -3.61
N ASN A 86 6.11 1.40 -2.47
CA ASN A 86 7.56 1.47 -2.31
C ASN A 86 8.28 0.21 -2.82
N HIS A 87 7.57 -0.87 -3.09
CA HIS A 87 8.09 -2.09 -3.72
C HIS A 87 7.86 -2.13 -5.24
N ASP A 88 6.92 -1.35 -5.74
CA ASP A 88 6.58 -1.18 -7.16
C ASP A 88 6.51 0.31 -7.56
N PRO A 89 7.61 1.08 -7.38
CA PRO A 89 7.63 2.52 -7.61
C PRO A 89 7.51 2.90 -9.10
N ASP A 90 7.57 1.93 -10.00
CA ASP A 90 7.51 2.14 -11.45
C ASP A 90 6.09 2.40 -11.96
N GLU A 91 5.06 2.17 -11.14
CA GLU A 91 3.69 2.49 -11.49
C GLU A 91 3.49 3.98 -11.72
N GLU A 92 2.67 4.34 -12.73
CA GLU A 92 2.54 5.73 -13.15
C GLU A 92 1.84 6.62 -12.12
N ALA A 93 0.82 6.10 -11.45
CA ALA A 93 0.00 6.85 -10.51
C ALA A 93 0.42 6.62 -9.06
N GLY A 94 0.72 7.69 -8.32
CA GLY A 94 0.94 7.63 -6.87
C GLY A 94 -0.34 7.92 -6.06
N LEU A 95 -1.38 8.44 -6.71
CA LEU A 95 -2.66 8.79 -6.12
C LEU A 95 -3.79 8.58 -7.15
N LEU A 96 -4.88 7.98 -6.72
CA LEU A 96 -6.16 7.94 -7.44
C LEU A 96 -7.17 8.87 -6.76
N LYS A 97 -7.78 9.75 -7.55
CA LYS A 97 -8.96 10.53 -7.19
C LYS A 97 -10.18 9.90 -7.84
N LEU A 98 -11.15 9.49 -7.04
CA LEU A 98 -12.40 8.90 -7.49
C LEU A 98 -13.55 9.88 -7.21
N GLN A 99 -14.53 9.97 -8.14
CA GLN A 99 -15.73 10.82 -8.03
C GLN A 99 -15.37 12.28 -7.69
N GLY A 100 -14.52 12.89 -8.52
CA GLY A 100 -14.10 14.27 -8.36
C GLY A 100 -13.26 14.55 -7.11
N GLY A 101 -12.58 13.53 -6.56
CA GLY A 101 -11.73 13.65 -5.38
C GLY A 101 -12.43 13.42 -4.04
N ARG A 102 -13.73 13.07 -4.06
CA ARG A 102 -14.45 12.67 -2.82
C ARG A 102 -13.85 11.42 -2.19
N VAL A 103 -13.34 10.50 -2.99
CA VAL A 103 -12.57 9.35 -2.54
C VAL A 103 -11.15 9.46 -3.09
N CYS A 104 -10.15 9.38 -2.21
CA CYS A 104 -8.74 9.36 -2.58
C CYS A 104 -8.11 8.05 -2.14
N ALA A 105 -7.30 7.45 -3.02
CA ALA A 105 -6.56 6.23 -2.73
C ALA A 105 -5.07 6.38 -3.08
N LEU A 106 -4.21 5.92 -2.18
CA LEU A 106 -2.75 5.94 -2.34
C LEU A 106 -2.14 4.77 -1.55
N HIS A 107 -0.88 4.44 -1.82
CA HIS A 107 -0.25 3.38 -1.03
C HIS A 107 -0.04 3.79 0.44
N GLY A 108 0.42 5.02 0.70
CA GLY A 108 0.66 5.52 2.06
C GLY A 108 2.13 5.74 2.40
N HIS A 109 3.07 5.22 1.60
CA HIS A 109 4.51 5.45 1.81
C HIS A 109 4.89 6.94 1.74
N ALA A 110 4.16 7.74 0.95
CA ALA A 110 4.34 9.19 0.87
C ALA A 110 4.00 9.95 2.18
N LEU A 111 3.41 9.31 3.19
CA LEU A 111 3.22 9.89 4.53
C LEU A 111 4.55 10.20 5.24
N PHE A 112 5.60 9.49 4.87
CA PHE A 112 6.94 9.64 5.40
C PHE A 112 7.85 10.15 4.30
N LYS A 113 8.68 11.18 4.57
CA LYS A 113 9.65 11.69 3.57
C LYS A 113 10.68 10.62 3.21
N GLU A 114 11.02 9.81 4.20
CA GLU A 114 11.97 8.70 4.08
C GLU A 114 11.31 7.40 3.65
N VAL A 115 10.02 7.42 3.30
CA VAL A 115 9.21 6.28 2.88
C VAL A 115 9.04 5.24 3.99
N ALA A 116 10.11 4.61 4.43
CA ALA A 116 10.12 3.62 5.52
C ALA A 116 11.30 3.89 6.47
N PRO A 117 11.22 4.90 7.35
CA PRO A 117 12.35 5.31 8.22
C PRO A 117 12.80 4.22 9.19
N TRP A 118 12.00 3.18 9.39
CA TRP A 118 12.36 1.96 10.16
C TRP A 118 13.02 0.87 9.31
N GLY A 119 13.09 1.05 7.98
CA GLY A 119 13.68 0.08 7.05
C GLY A 119 15.20 0.00 7.20
N TRP A 120 15.76 -1.20 7.09
CA TRP A 120 17.19 -1.39 7.07
C TRP A 120 17.86 -0.61 5.94
N GLU A 121 17.20 -0.51 4.84
CA GLU A 121 17.58 0.21 3.64
C GLU A 121 17.84 1.69 3.97
N TYR A 122 16.87 2.33 4.60
CA TYR A 122 16.98 3.72 5.05
C TYR A 122 18.08 3.89 6.09
N LEU A 123 18.13 3.00 7.10
CA LEU A 123 19.10 3.09 8.18
C LEU A 123 20.55 3.03 7.70
N LYS A 124 20.82 2.31 6.60
CA LYS A 124 22.14 2.24 5.96
C LYS A 124 22.45 3.42 5.03
N ASN A 125 21.43 4.08 4.49
CA ASN A 125 21.55 5.14 3.48
C ASN A 125 21.07 6.50 4.00
N LYS A 126 21.16 6.76 5.30
CA LYS A 126 20.62 7.98 5.94
C LYS A 126 21.08 9.29 5.27
N GLN A 127 22.36 9.38 4.88
CA GLN A 127 22.88 10.61 4.27
C GLN A 127 22.27 10.82 2.88
N ALA A 128 22.33 9.83 2.00
CA ALA A 128 21.74 9.93 0.67
C ALA A 128 20.23 10.21 0.73
N SER A 129 19.54 9.65 1.71
CA SER A 129 18.10 9.94 1.94
C SER A 129 17.87 11.38 2.37
N ARG A 130 18.74 11.98 3.21
CA ARG A 130 18.66 13.39 3.60
C ARG A 130 18.91 14.31 2.41
N ASP A 131 19.92 13.99 1.61
CA ASP A 131 20.28 14.77 0.41
C ASP A 131 19.12 14.75 -0.58
N LEU A 132 18.48 13.59 -0.75
CA LEU A 132 17.30 13.45 -1.60
C LEU A 132 16.12 14.27 -1.06
N VAL A 133 15.84 14.23 0.25
CA VAL A 133 14.78 15.06 0.86
C VAL A 133 15.07 16.55 0.64
N ALA A 134 16.32 16.98 0.72
CA ALA A 134 16.72 18.36 0.48
C ALA A 134 16.54 18.80 -1.00
N ALA A 135 16.61 17.85 -1.94
CA ALA A 135 16.35 18.10 -3.36
C ALA A 135 14.87 18.36 -3.70
N PHE A 136 13.96 18.08 -2.76
CA PHE A 136 12.51 18.32 -2.90
C PHE A 136 11.99 19.29 -1.83
N PRO A 137 12.37 20.58 -1.88
CA PRO A 137 12.09 21.54 -0.82
C PRO A 137 10.59 21.81 -0.61
N GLU A 138 9.79 21.69 -1.66
CA GLU A 138 8.35 21.91 -1.62
C GLU A 138 7.52 20.64 -1.33
N ALA A 139 8.16 19.50 -1.02
CA ALA A 139 7.46 18.25 -0.75
C ALA A 139 6.48 18.31 0.45
N ASP A 140 6.55 19.36 1.27
CA ASP A 140 5.57 19.59 2.35
C ASP A 140 4.36 20.40 1.89
N THR A 141 4.43 21.07 0.75
CA THR A 141 3.40 22.00 0.24
C THR A 141 2.86 21.62 -1.11
N ASP A 142 3.66 20.96 -1.95
CA ASP A 142 3.29 20.48 -3.26
C ASP A 142 3.15 18.94 -3.28
N LEU A 143 1.94 18.48 -3.61
CA LEU A 143 1.63 17.05 -3.67
C LEU A 143 2.44 16.31 -4.73
N ARG A 144 2.72 16.95 -5.89
CA ARG A 144 3.50 16.31 -6.96
C ARG A 144 4.92 16.07 -6.48
N GLN A 145 5.57 17.09 -5.93
CA GLN A 145 6.91 16.94 -5.35
C GLN A 145 6.92 15.89 -4.23
N ARG A 146 5.86 15.82 -3.43
CA ARG A 146 5.75 14.79 -2.38
C ARG A 146 5.69 13.37 -2.94
N LEU A 147 4.91 13.14 -3.99
CA LEU A 147 4.80 11.83 -4.64
C LEU A 147 6.09 11.48 -5.42
N GLU A 148 6.72 12.46 -6.05
CA GLU A 148 8.01 12.29 -6.72
C GLU A 148 9.14 11.97 -5.74
N LEU A 149 9.20 12.66 -4.60
CA LEU A 149 10.13 12.33 -3.52
C LEU A 149 9.92 10.89 -3.03
N ALA A 150 8.68 10.49 -2.80
CA ALA A 150 8.38 9.14 -2.35
C ALA A 150 8.81 8.08 -3.36
N ARG A 151 8.59 8.33 -4.65
CA ARG A 151 9.05 7.47 -5.75
C ARG A 151 10.58 7.40 -5.81
N ALA A 152 11.24 8.55 -5.83
CA ALA A 152 12.70 8.64 -5.89
C ALA A 152 13.36 7.98 -4.67
N MET A 153 12.78 8.15 -3.47
CA MET A 153 13.24 7.51 -2.25
C MET A 153 13.12 5.98 -2.33
N SER A 154 12.01 5.47 -2.89
CA SER A 154 11.79 4.03 -3.06
C SER A 154 12.79 3.38 -4.02
N VAL A 155 13.27 4.13 -5.01
CA VAL A 155 14.32 3.69 -5.95
C VAL A 155 15.72 3.83 -5.34
N LEU A 156 15.99 4.94 -4.61
CA LEU A 156 17.30 5.21 -4.01
C LEU A 156 17.70 4.14 -3.00
N VAL A 157 16.72 3.62 -2.28
CA VAL A 157 16.93 2.70 -1.16
C VAL A 157 16.54 1.28 -1.60
N PRO A 158 17.41 0.58 -2.34
CA PRO A 158 17.10 -0.77 -2.81
C PRO A 158 16.93 -1.72 -1.62
N PRO A 159 16.04 -2.69 -1.71
CA PRO A 159 15.78 -3.62 -0.63
C PRO A 159 17.04 -4.45 -0.31
N ILE A 160 17.42 -4.47 0.96
CA ILE A 160 18.52 -5.29 1.44
C ILE A 160 17.98 -6.68 1.76
N TYR A 161 18.09 -7.57 0.80
CA TYR A 161 17.81 -8.98 1.02
C TYR A 161 19.03 -9.65 1.63
N THR A 162 19.09 -9.66 2.95
CA THR A 162 20.08 -10.50 3.63
C THR A 162 19.69 -11.96 3.40
N ARG A 163 20.36 -12.65 2.48
CA ARG A 163 20.40 -14.11 2.49
C ARG A 163 20.98 -14.51 3.83
N SER A 164 20.11 -14.96 4.72
CA SER A 164 20.55 -15.50 5.99
C SER A 164 21.20 -16.87 5.78
N THR A 165 22.45 -16.87 5.38
CA THR A 165 23.32 -18.06 5.30
C THR A 165 24.11 -18.30 6.59
N ALA A 166 23.94 -17.46 7.61
CA ALA A 166 24.65 -17.61 8.85
C ALA A 166 24.07 -18.73 9.73
N TYR A 167 24.88 -19.69 10.05
CA TYR A 167 24.65 -20.67 11.13
C TYR A 167 24.35 -19.92 12.43
N GLY A 168 23.26 -20.26 13.11
CA GLY A 168 22.88 -19.68 14.40
C GLY A 168 21.47 -20.02 14.83
N ASN A 169 21.18 -19.89 16.13
CA ASN A 169 19.85 -20.13 16.68
C ASN A 169 18.83 -19.18 16.04
N LYS A 170 17.77 -19.75 15.42
CA LYS A 170 16.70 -19.00 14.73
C LYS A 170 16.05 -17.93 15.61
N LEU A 171 15.94 -18.21 16.91
CA LEU A 171 15.36 -17.28 17.89
C LEU A 171 16.27 -16.08 18.14
N VAL A 172 17.57 -16.29 18.33
CA VAL A 172 18.55 -15.20 18.52
C VAL A 172 18.59 -14.31 17.28
N ARG A 173 18.59 -14.91 16.10
CA ARG A 173 18.53 -14.18 14.83
C ARG A 173 17.26 -13.36 14.69
N PHE A 174 16.11 -13.92 15.03
CA PHE A 174 14.83 -13.21 15.04
C PHE A 174 14.88 -12.03 16.00
N LEU A 175 15.34 -12.22 17.22
CA LEU A 175 15.46 -11.16 18.24
C LEU A 175 16.43 -10.06 17.78
N VAL A 176 17.61 -10.41 17.29
CA VAL A 176 18.60 -9.43 16.79
C VAL A 176 18.02 -8.69 15.56
N HIS A 177 17.44 -9.40 14.60
CA HIS A 177 16.90 -8.76 13.41
C HIS A 177 15.67 -7.87 13.71
N SER A 178 14.91 -8.19 14.72
CA SER A 178 13.71 -7.42 15.13
C SER A 178 14.04 -6.26 16.05
N ALA A 179 15.04 -6.40 16.94
CA ALA A 179 15.37 -5.43 17.97
C ALA A 179 16.59 -4.56 17.66
N TRP A 180 17.41 -4.92 16.69
CA TRP A 180 18.61 -4.17 16.33
C TRP A 180 18.46 -3.47 14.97
N PRO A 181 18.87 -2.21 14.80
CA PRO A 181 19.28 -1.31 15.86
C PRO A 181 18.09 -0.91 16.75
N PRO A 182 18.28 -0.57 18.03
CA PRO A 182 17.19 -0.36 19.00
C PRO A 182 16.23 0.77 18.61
N GLU A 183 16.65 1.69 17.77
CA GLU A 183 15.78 2.75 17.21
C GLU A 183 14.68 2.18 16.29
N ARG A 184 14.90 1.03 15.64
CA ARG A 184 13.97 0.43 14.67
C ARG A 184 12.63 0.02 15.27
N PRO A 185 12.55 -0.80 16.32
CA PRO A 185 11.26 -1.15 16.93
C PRO A 185 10.51 0.07 17.46
N VAL A 186 11.24 1.07 17.99
CA VAL A 186 10.65 2.34 18.43
C VAL A 186 10.02 3.10 17.25
N GLN A 187 10.72 3.18 16.12
CA GLN A 187 10.22 3.83 14.91
C GLN A 187 8.99 3.11 14.34
N ILE A 188 8.98 1.77 14.31
CA ILE A 188 7.82 0.98 13.90
C ILE A 188 6.61 1.28 14.81
N LEU A 189 6.81 1.24 16.11
CA LEU A 189 5.75 1.54 17.09
C LEU A 189 5.22 2.96 16.92
N LEU A 190 6.11 3.95 16.80
CA LEU A 190 5.73 5.34 16.55
C LEU A 190 5.00 5.52 15.21
N ALA A 191 5.43 4.83 14.16
CA ALA A 191 4.73 4.84 12.88
C ALA A 191 3.29 4.32 13.03
N TRP A 192 3.10 3.20 13.71
CA TRP A 192 1.78 2.62 13.94
C TRP A 192 0.87 3.52 14.80
N LEU A 193 1.41 4.10 15.87
CA LEU A 193 0.66 4.97 16.77
C LEU A 193 0.30 6.32 16.12
N THR A 194 1.15 6.81 15.21
CA THR A 194 0.97 8.14 14.60
C THR A 194 0.37 8.09 13.19
N MET A 195 0.23 6.91 12.57
CA MET A 195 -0.23 6.72 11.20
C MET A 195 -1.51 7.50 10.88
N MET A 196 -2.57 7.31 11.66
CA MET A 196 -3.85 7.97 11.42
C MET A 196 -3.78 9.49 11.59
N ARG A 197 -2.94 9.97 12.53
CA ARG A 197 -2.70 11.40 12.70
C ARG A 197 -1.92 11.99 11.52
N ARG A 198 -0.92 11.24 11.01
CA ARG A 198 -0.16 11.64 9.82
C ARG A 198 -1.05 11.67 8.58
N MET A 199 -1.88 10.62 8.38
CA MET A 199 -2.81 10.57 7.28
C MET A 199 -3.80 11.73 7.31
N ARG A 200 -4.37 12.07 8.48
CA ARG A 200 -5.25 13.25 8.62
C ARG A 200 -4.55 14.53 8.19
N ARG A 201 -3.35 14.80 8.70
CA ARG A 201 -2.57 15.99 8.33
C ARG A 201 -2.24 16.02 6.84
N PHE A 202 -1.89 14.88 6.27
CA PHE A 202 -1.60 14.74 4.85
C PHE A 202 -2.83 15.05 4.01
N THR A 203 -3.98 14.48 4.38
CA THR A 203 -5.26 14.72 3.70
C THR A 203 -5.70 16.17 3.82
N ASP A 204 -5.65 16.75 5.04
CA ASP A 204 -6.05 18.14 5.27
C ASP A 204 -5.22 19.12 4.44
N ARG A 205 -3.98 18.76 4.14
CA ARG A 205 -3.08 19.59 3.36
C ARG A 205 -3.26 19.45 1.86
N PHE A 206 -3.37 18.22 1.36
CA PHE A 206 -3.24 17.95 -0.08
C PHE A 206 -4.56 17.65 -0.80
N PHE A 207 -5.58 17.20 -0.06
CA PHE A 207 -6.92 16.91 -0.60
C PHE A 207 -7.99 17.08 0.49
N PRO A 208 -8.18 18.33 0.96
CA PRO A 208 -9.08 18.64 2.07
C PRO A 208 -10.55 18.29 1.76
N GLU A 209 -10.93 18.21 0.49
CA GLU A 209 -12.26 17.85 0.01
C GLU A 209 -12.56 16.34 0.11
N ALA A 210 -11.54 15.50 0.28
CA ALA A 210 -11.75 14.06 0.36
C ALA A 210 -12.62 13.67 1.56
N GLU A 211 -13.65 12.87 1.30
CA GLU A 211 -14.55 12.32 2.32
C GLU A 211 -14.12 10.92 2.75
N VAL A 212 -13.44 10.19 1.86
CA VAL A 212 -12.91 8.85 2.09
C VAL A 212 -11.46 8.78 1.63
N VAL A 213 -10.59 8.22 2.46
CA VAL A 213 -9.18 7.99 2.13
C VAL A 213 -8.84 6.53 2.37
N ILE A 214 -8.42 5.85 1.29
CA ILE A 214 -8.08 4.43 1.29
C ILE A 214 -6.57 4.29 1.09
N PHE A 215 -5.89 3.47 1.91
CA PHE A 215 -4.44 3.32 1.86
C PHE A 215 -3.94 2.00 2.46
N GLY A 216 -2.63 1.69 2.32
CA GLY A 216 -1.93 0.52 2.83
C GLY A 216 -0.64 0.84 3.56
N HIS A 217 0.47 0.17 3.18
CA HIS A 217 1.87 0.41 3.56
C HIS A 217 2.31 -0.07 4.96
N LEU A 218 1.55 0.16 6.01
CA LEU A 218 1.96 -0.21 7.37
C LEU A 218 1.54 -1.63 7.79
N HIS A 219 1.05 -2.42 6.87
CA HIS A 219 0.64 -3.83 7.06
C HIS A 219 -0.31 -4.02 8.25
N ARG A 220 -1.09 -2.99 8.60
CA ARG A 220 -2.04 -3.03 9.71
C ARG A 220 -3.38 -2.48 9.26
N ARG A 221 -4.35 -3.36 9.10
CA ARG A 221 -5.72 -2.95 8.79
C ARG A 221 -6.30 -2.05 9.89
N ALA A 222 -6.97 -0.99 9.51
CA ALA A 222 -7.63 -0.09 10.44
C ALA A 222 -8.70 0.74 9.74
N VAL A 223 -9.76 1.03 10.44
CA VAL A 223 -10.79 1.98 10.03
C VAL A 223 -10.86 3.09 11.08
N ALA A 224 -10.88 4.33 10.64
CA ALA A 224 -11.06 5.48 11.53
C ALA A 224 -11.94 6.54 10.85
N GLY A 225 -12.69 7.25 11.68
CA GLY A 225 -13.68 8.22 11.25
C GLY A 225 -15.06 7.83 11.77
N LYS A 226 -16.01 8.76 11.66
CA LYS A 226 -17.42 8.54 12.01
C LYS A 226 -18.30 8.85 10.81
N ARG A 227 -19.47 8.24 10.75
CA ARG A 227 -20.48 8.57 9.74
C ARG A 227 -20.75 10.07 9.73
N GLY A 228 -20.70 10.70 8.54
CA GLY A 228 -20.83 12.16 8.39
C GLY A 228 -19.51 12.95 8.59
N ARG A 229 -18.39 12.26 8.85
CA ARG A 229 -17.03 12.82 8.87
C ARG A 229 -16.16 12.04 7.87
N ARG A 230 -14.95 12.57 7.60
CA ARG A 230 -13.98 11.89 6.74
C ARG A 230 -13.65 10.49 7.26
N LEU A 231 -13.75 9.50 6.38
CA LEU A 231 -13.46 8.09 6.64
C LEU A 231 -12.03 7.77 6.17
N TYR A 232 -11.30 7.04 6.98
CA TYR A 232 -9.96 6.53 6.66
C TYR A 232 -9.96 5.02 6.74
N VAL A 233 -9.55 4.35 5.67
CA VAL A 233 -9.45 2.89 5.59
C VAL A 233 -8.02 2.50 5.26
N ASN A 234 -7.33 1.87 6.20
CA ASN A 234 -6.08 1.17 5.92
C ASN A 234 -6.40 -0.28 5.61
N LEU A 235 -6.04 -0.71 4.40
CA LEU A 235 -6.37 -2.04 3.87
C LEU A 235 -5.58 -3.19 4.53
N GLY A 236 -4.47 -2.86 5.22
CA GLY A 236 -3.57 -3.88 5.76
C GLY A 236 -2.67 -4.48 4.68
N ALA A 237 -2.28 -5.73 4.82
CA ALA A 237 -1.41 -6.43 3.87
C ALA A 237 -1.65 -7.93 3.89
N CYS A 238 -1.54 -8.59 2.73
CA CYS A 238 -1.51 -10.04 2.61
C CYS A 238 -0.10 -10.58 2.88
N PHE A 239 0.45 -10.24 4.05
CA PHE A 239 1.84 -10.47 4.39
C PHE A 239 1.99 -11.01 5.81
N HIS A 240 2.80 -12.07 6.02
CA HIS A 240 2.92 -12.82 7.27
C HIS A 240 1.62 -13.47 7.71
N HIS A 241 1.05 -13.09 8.85
CA HIS A 241 -0.20 -13.57 9.44
C HIS A 241 -1.24 -12.45 9.49
N ALA A 242 -1.06 -11.40 8.69
CA ALA A 242 -1.99 -10.29 8.66
C ALA A 242 -3.25 -10.63 7.86
N GLU A 243 -4.36 -10.05 8.23
CA GLU A 243 -5.58 -10.05 7.44
C GLU A 243 -5.66 -8.76 6.63
N CYS A 244 -6.21 -8.86 5.43
CA CYS A 244 -6.41 -7.75 4.52
C CYS A 244 -7.87 -7.30 4.53
N TYR A 245 -8.10 -6.03 4.21
CA TYR A 245 -9.41 -5.55 3.79
C TYR A 245 -9.46 -5.42 2.26
N ALA A 246 -10.58 -5.88 1.68
CA ALA A 246 -11.06 -5.35 0.42
C ALA A 246 -12.07 -4.23 0.75
N ALA A 247 -11.89 -3.05 0.19
CA ALA A 247 -12.84 -1.96 0.33
C ALA A 247 -13.56 -1.75 -1.01
N ASP A 248 -14.88 -1.71 -0.99
CA ASP A 248 -15.69 -1.42 -2.17
C ASP A 248 -16.25 -0.01 -2.09
N VAL A 249 -16.19 0.70 -3.22
CA VAL A 249 -16.81 2.02 -3.42
C VAL A 249 -17.72 1.94 -4.62
N THR A 250 -18.99 2.34 -4.47
CA THR A 250 -19.95 2.40 -5.57
C THR A 250 -20.01 3.80 -6.20
N ALA A 251 -20.62 3.89 -7.37
CA ALA A 251 -20.85 5.17 -8.06
C ALA A 251 -21.61 6.18 -7.18
N GLU A 252 -22.53 5.71 -6.35
CA GLU A 252 -23.34 6.53 -5.43
C GLU A 252 -22.54 6.98 -4.18
N GLY A 253 -21.32 6.45 -4.02
CA GLY A 253 -20.42 6.79 -2.91
C GLY A 253 -20.63 5.94 -1.65
N ALA A 254 -21.37 4.82 -1.75
CA ALA A 254 -21.42 3.85 -0.67
C ALA A 254 -20.05 3.18 -0.50
N VAL A 255 -19.62 2.99 0.75
CA VAL A 255 -18.33 2.39 1.09
C VAL A 255 -18.56 1.21 2.01
N SER A 256 -18.04 0.05 1.64
CA SER A 256 -18.04 -1.14 2.47
C SER A 256 -16.66 -1.77 2.52
N ILE A 257 -16.38 -2.51 3.58
CA ILE A 257 -15.17 -3.31 3.73
C ILE A 257 -15.51 -4.75 4.03
N ARG A 258 -14.61 -5.64 3.63
CA ARG A 258 -14.67 -7.05 3.99
C ARG A 258 -13.27 -7.58 4.21
N SER A 259 -13.03 -8.27 5.32
CA SER A 259 -11.74 -8.93 5.50
C SER A 259 -11.62 -10.17 4.62
N TYR A 260 -10.41 -10.48 4.21
CA TYR A 260 -10.11 -11.64 3.38
C TYR A 260 -8.74 -12.23 3.69
N THR A 261 -8.58 -13.48 3.32
CA THR A 261 -7.33 -14.24 3.25
C THR A 261 -7.23 -14.88 1.86
N PRO A 262 -6.14 -15.55 1.51
CA PRO A 262 -6.07 -16.30 0.24
C PRO A 262 -7.20 -17.34 0.06
N GLU A 263 -7.75 -17.85 1.13
CA GLU A 263 -8.85 -18.84 1.13
C GLU A 263 -10.23 -18.20 0.84
N GLY A 264 -10.32 -16.87 0.83
CA GLY A 264 -11.56 -16.14 0.54
C GLY A 264 -11.92 -15.07 1.55
N TYR A 265 -13.17 -14.62 1.49
CA TYR A 265 -13.68 -13.61 2.43
C TYR A 265 -13.98 -14.18 3.81
N ASN A 266 -13.59 -13.44 4.84
CA ASN A 266 -13.87 -13.74 6.24
C ASN A 266 -15.07 -12.92 6.72
N GLY A 267 -16.25 -13.57 6.75
CA GLY A 267 -17.47 -12.92 7.25
C GLY A 267 -18.19 -12.00 6.25
N PRO A 268 -19.26 -11.33 6.67
CA PRO A 268 -20.04 -10.41 5.84
C PRO A 268 -19.31 -9.10 5.58
N ALA A 269 -19.78 -8.35 4.58
CA ALA A 269 -19.31 -6.99 4.36
C ALA A 269 -19.84 -6.05 5.44
N GLU A 270 -19.00 -5.15 5.92
CA GLU A 270 -19.34 -4.07 6.84
C GLU A 270 -19.56 -2.78 6.03
N ILE A 271 -20.74 -2.17 6.18
CA ILE A 271 -21.07 -0.90 5.52
C ILE A 271 -20.57 0.24 6.42
N LEU A 272 -19.67 1.05 5.88
CA LEU A 272 -19.06 2.18 6.57
C LEU A 272 -19.76 3.51 6.26
N ARG A 273 -20.32 3.63 5.04
CA ARG A 273 -20.97 4.85 4.54
C ARG A 273 -22.07 4.52 3.54
#